data_49aa8a4160696256319be9c3421a8a41
#
_entry.id   49aa8a4160696256319be9c3421a8a41
#
_cell.length_a   1.000
_cell.length_b   1.000
_cell.length_c   1.000
_cell.angle_alpha   90.00
_cell.angle_beta   90.00
_cell.angle_gamma   90.00
#
_symmetry.space_group_name_H-M   'P 1'
#
loop_
_entity.id
_entity.type
_entity.pdbx_description
1 polymer ?
#
loop_
_entity_poly.entity_id
_entity_poly.type
_entity_poly.pdbx_seq_one_letter_code
_entity_poly.pdbx_strand_id
1 'polypeptide(L)'
;MASLALFQRVLAWAAEQGMSVRDQLTEEQIVALERAFRGVEPWSFEQYQHLRAFAHALGRLNLPDLPARLSFGDTLQALDELRSAAVAAWPTHAAVADSTFSELSYAPTSAGITRVREANKASWREHAAHNKQLLLRGAERARGPRAVVIGAGKLYDIPLRQLAERFEQLLLVDIDAASLTESVKQVGLEPKLQARLSLLRADVTGINDVFVERARAALSLSDEAEVYAALLRLLHDYRIDEPPRLLPDDAEASPLDFACSSMVLSQLATPLTQYLEARFATRFPESKRTQALEFQVALGQFTHRVQHAHVRSLLAAAPCVALSSDIAEQYVGLDAHGNALQGAVFHGLLGAASLEALVPRLQAHSVLTAEWQWQHVVPSRSKPHGRTVRVAGVVAERN
;
A
#
# COMPACT_ATOMS: atom_id res chain seq x y z
N MET A 1 23.74 -0.88 13.95
CA MET A 1 24.54 -1.51 15.02
C MET A 1 23.73 -1.79 16.28
N ALA A 2 22.81 -0.92 16.70
CA ALA A 2 21.93 -1.20 17.86
C ALA A 2 21.09 -2.48 17.71
N SER A 3 20.54 -2.74 16.55
CA SER A 3 19.67 -3.91 16.28
C SER A 3 20.41 -5.26 16.37
N LEU A 4 21.68 -5.33 15.95
CA LEU A 4 22.47 -6.55 16.08
C LEU A 4 22.79 -6.88 17.54
N ALA A 5 23.23 -5.87 18.32
CA ALA A 5 23.52 -6.06 19.73
C ALA A 5 22.26 -6.49 20.50
N LEU A 6 21.10 -5.97 20.11
CA LEU A 6 19.81 -6.36 20.65
C LEU A 6 19.48 -7.82 20.31
N PHE A 7 19.60 -8.21 19.04
CA PHE A 7 19.35 -9.58 18.59
C PHE A 7 20.24 -10.59 19.35
N GLN A 8 21.54 -10.31 19.49
CA GLN A 8 22.45 -11.15 20.23
C GLN A 8 22.11 -11.26 21.73
N ARG A 9 21.67 -10.16 22.35
CA ARG A 9 21.20 -10.17 23.75
C ARG A 9 19.95 -11.01 23.92
N VAL A 10 19.02 -10.95 22.96
CA VAL A 10 17.80 -11.77 23.00
C VAL A 10 18.10 -13.24 22.77
N LEU A 11 19.03 -13.59 21.88
CA LEU A 11 19.49 -14.98 21.72
C LEU A 11 20.10 -15.53 23.02
N ALA A 12 20.99 -14.76 23.69
CA ALA A 12 21.60 -15.13 24.94
C ALA A 12 20.56 -15.33 26.06
N TRP A 13 19.62 -14.37 26.18
CA TRP A 13 18.54 -14.45 27.15
C TRP A 13 17.63 -15.66 26.90
N ALA A 14 17.21 -15.94 25.64
CA ALA A 14 16.37 -17.11 25.31
C ALA A 14 17.07 -18.41 25.71
N ALA A 15 18.38 -18.52 25.49
CA ALA A 15 19.18 -19.66 25.93
C ALA A 15 19.24 -19.79 27.46
N GLU A 16 19.37 -18.69 28.22
CA GLU A 16 19.32 -18.66 29.66
C GLU A 16 17.98 -19.10 30.24
N GLN A 17 16.87 -18.87 29.50
CA GLN A 17 15.53 -19.34 29.87
C GLN A 17 15.27 -20.83 29.49
N GLY A 18 16.31 -21.54 29.06
CA GLY A 18 16.18 -22.95 28.67
C GLY A 18 15.45 -23.17 27.35
N MET A 19 15.18 -22.09 26.59
CA MET A 19 14.68 -22.21 25.24
C MET A 19 15.80 -22.77 24.37
N SER A 20 15.56 -23.88 23.72
CA SER A 20 16.47 -24.36 22.69
C SER A 20 16.35 -23.43 21.46
N VAL A 21 17.20 -22.42 21.41
CA VAL A 21 17.27 -21.50 20.27
C VAL A 21 17.48 -22.28 18.97
N ARG A 22 18.21 -23.40 19.03
CA ARG A 22 18.47 -24.29 17.89
C ARG A 22 17.23 -25.02 17.38
N ASP A 23 16.19 -25.16 18.19
CA ASP A 23 14.90 -25.70 17.73
C ASP A 23 14.08 -24.66 16.95
N GLN A 24 14.43 -23.39 17.07
CA GLN A 24 13.76 -22.26 16.41
C GLN A 24 14.59 -21.66 15.26
N LEU A 25 15.91 -21.64 15.41
CA LEU A 25 16.87 -21.12 14.44
C LEU A 25 18.08 -22.04 14.37
N THR A 26 18.45 -22.48 13.17
CA THR A 26 19.74 -23.16 12.96
C THR A 26 20.90 -22.16 13.08
N GLU A 27 22.12 -22.68 13.28
CA GLU A 27 23.32 -21.86 13.38
C GLU A 27 23.56 -21.04 12.09
N GLU A 28 23.26 -21.62 10.90
CA GLU A 28 23.33 -20.94 9.61
C GLU A 28 22.31 -19.79 9.52
N GLN A 29 21.09 -19.99 10.03
CA GLN A 29 20.05 -18.96 10.06
C GLN A 29 20.41 -17.82 11.00
N ILE A 30 21.02 -18.11 12.17
CA ILE A 30 21.51 -17.10 13.11
C ILE A 30 22.60 -16.24 12.42
N VAL A 31 23.57 -16.88 11.77
CA VAL A 31 24.65 -16.18 11.06
C VAL A 31 24.10 -15.33 9.92
N ALA A 32 23.13 -15.84 9.15
CA ALA A 32 22.50 -15.10 8.08
C ALA A 32 21.73 -13.87 8.60
N LEU A 33 20.99 -14.01 9.72
CA LEU A 33 20.30 -12.89 10.38
C LEU A 33 21.30 -11.85 10.91
N GLU A 34 22.41 -12.26 11.52
CA GLU A 34 23.45 -11.35 11.98
C GLU A 34 24.07 -10.56 10.82
N ARG A 35 24.32 -11.18 9.66
CA ARG A 35 24.84 -10.50 8.47
C ARG A 35 23.85 -9.48 7.93
N ALA A 36 22.57 -9.79 7.92
CA ALA A 36 21.51 -8.86 7.54
C ALA A 36 21.41 -7.69 8.52
N PHE A 37 21.47 -7.94 9.84
CA PHE A 37 21.50 -6.87 10.86
C PHE A 37 22.75 -5.97 10.78
N ARG A 38 23.86 -6.50 10.30
CA ARG A 38 25.08 -5.71 10.02
C ARG A 38 25.00 -4.91 8.73
N GLY A 39 23.97 -5.14 7.90
CA GLY A 39 23.88 -4.53 6.57
C GLY A 39 24.92 -5.07 5.57
N VAL A 40 25.51 -6.25 5.84
CA VAL A 40 26.47 -6.92 4.95
C VAL A 40 25.75 -7.55 3.77
N GLU A 41 24.51 -7.98 4.01
CA GLU A 41 23.64 -8.56 2.99
C GLU A 41 22.25 -7.89 3.07
N PRO A 42 21.56 -7.72 1.93
CA PRO A 42 20.17 -7.29 1.97
C PRO A 42 19.32 -8.38 2.65
N TRP A 43 18.28 -7.98 3.36
CA TRP A 43 17.34 -8.90 3.96
C TRP A 43 16.66 -9.74 2.87
N SER A 44 16.71 -11.07 3.01
CA SER A 44 15.93 -12.00 2.18
C SER A 44 14.58 -12.29 2.84
N PHE A 45 13.61 -12.75 2.04
CA PHE A 45 12.32 -13.22 2.54
C PHE A 45 12.47 -14.33 3.58
N GLU A 46 13.36 -15.27 3.34
CA GLU A 46 13.61 -16.40 4.23
C GLU A 46 14.15 -15.95 5.58
N GLN A 47 15.10 -15.00 5.62
CA GLN A 47 15.62 -14.42 6.85
C GLN A 47 14.53 -13.74 7.68
N TYR A 48 13.59 -13.05 7.04
CA TYR A 48 12.44 -12.47 7.72
C TYR A 48 11.51 -13.51 8.31
N GLN A 49 11.23 -14.59 7.59
CA GLN A 49 10.42 -15.70 8.11
C GLN A 49 11.05 -16.34 9.36
N HIS A 50 12.37 -16.53 9.35
CA HIS A 50 13.10 -17.08 10.48
C HIS A 50 13.05 -16.15 11.69
N LEU A 51 13.32 -14.84 11.48
CA LEU A 51 13.24 -13.85 12.55
C LEU A 51 11.83 -13.78 13.15
N ARG A 52 10.81 -13.87 12.30
CA ARG A 52 9.41 -13.91 12.70
C ARG A 52 9.07 -15.13 13.55
N ALA A 53 9.40 -16.32 13.07
CA ALA A 53 9.16 -17.56 13.82
C ALA A 53 9.82 -17.51 15.20
N PHE A 54 11.04 -16.97 15.27
CA PHE A 54 11.77 -16.77 16.50
C PHE A 54 11.09 -15.77 17.44
N ALA A 55 10.68 -14.61 16.94
CA ALA A 55 9.95 -13.60 17.72
C ALA A 55 8.61 -14.13 18.25
N HIS A 56 7.90 -14.92 17.45
CA HIS A 56 6.66 -15.57 17.86
C HIS A 56 6.88 -16.63 18.95
N ALA A 57 7.97 -17.40 18.86
CA ALA A 57 8.34 -18.37 19.89
C ALA A 57 8.71 -17.67 21.22
N LEU A 58 9.42 -16.53 21.15
CA LEU A 58 9.72 -15.68 22.31
C LEU A 58 8.44 -15.14 22.98
N GLY A 59 7.46 -14.72 22.20
CA GLY A 59 6.17 -14.22 22.71
C GLY A 59 5.32 -15.26 23.46
N ARG A 60 5.65 -16.55 23.33
CA ARG A 60 5.02 -17.65 24.08
C ARG A 60 5.67 -17.95 25.43
N LEU A 61 6.85 -17.37 25.70
CA LEU A 61 7.50 -17.52 26.98
C LEU A 61 6.72 -16.78 28.07
N ASN A 62 6.47 -17.45 29.19
CA ASN A 62 5.75 -16.88 30.31
C ASN A 62 6.66 -15.85 30.99
N LEU A 63 6.35 -14.55 30.86
CA LEU A 63 7.18 -13.42 31.30
C LEU A 63 7.45 -13.25 32.81
N PRO A 64 6.78 -13.97 33.77
CA PRO A 64 7.06 -13.81 35.19
C PRO A 64 8.46 -14.28 35.65
N ASP A 65 9.16 -15.08 34.85
CA ASP A 65 10.43 -15.71 35.23
C ASP A 65 11.68 -14.99 34.70
N LEU A 66 11.58 -13.68 34.40
CA LEU A 66 12.67 -12.88 33.87
C LEU A 66 13.81 -12.69 34.89
N PRO A 67 15.08 -12.98 34.54
CA PRO A 67 16.18 -12.80 35.46
C PRO A 67 16.43 -11.34 35.81
N ALA A 68 16.79 -11.07 37.07
CA ALA A 68 17.01 -9.77 37.70
C ALA A 68 18.05 -8.86 37.00
N ARG A 69 18.69 -9.29 35.90
CA ARG A 69 19.71 -8.53 35.16
C ARG A 69 19.22 -7.75 33.98
N LEU A 70 17.96 -8.03 33.53
CA LEU A 70 17.25 -7.19 32.58
C LEU A 70 16.05 -6.68 33.34
N SER A 71 15.88 -5.39 33.48
CA SER A 71 14.65 -4.88 34.08
C SER A 71 13.47 -5.28 33.18
N PHE A 72 12.30 -5.49 33.75
CA PHE A 72 11.08 -5.81 32.99
C PHE A 72 10.84 -4.76 31.87
N GLY A 73 11.17 -3.48 32.15
CA GLY A 73 11.11 -2.40 31.17
C GLY A 73 12.10 -2.56 30.01
N ASP A 74 13.36 -2.94 30.30
CA ASP A 74 14.38 -3.13 29.26
C ASP A 74 14.06 -4.32 28.35
N THR A 75 13.44 -5.35 28.88
CA THR A 75 13.06 -6.54 28.10
C THR A 75 11.82 -6.29 27.25
N LEU A 76 10.81 -5.58 27.78
CA LEU A 76 9.65 -5.14 27.00
C LEU A 76 10.09 -4.17 25.91
N GLN A 77 10.98 -3.23 26.20
CA GLN A 77 11.54 -2.32 25.21
C GLN A 77 12.35 -3.08 24.17
N ALA A 78 13.17 -4.06 24.56
CA ALA A 78 13.93 -4.89 23.64
C ALA A 78 13.02 -5.78 22.76
N LEU A 79 11.94 -6.34 23.31
CA LEU A 79 10.94 -7.08 22.56
C LEU A 79 10.15 -6.17 21.63
N ASP A 80 9.78 -4.96 22.04
CA ASP A 80 9.12 -3.97 21.23
C ASP A 80 10.05 -3.42 20.13
N GLU A 81 11.32 -3.22 20.39
CA GLU A 81 12.30 -2.83 19.38
C GLU A 81 12.58 -3.97 18.39
N LEU A 82 12.65 -5.23 18.84
CA LEU A 82 12.73 -6.42 17.97
C LEU A 82 11.44 -6.62 17.19
N ARG A 83 10.30 -6.45 17.85
CA ARG A 83 8.98 -6.49 17.21
C ARG A 83 8.82 -5.34 16.21
N SER A 84 9.28 -4.14 16.54
CA SER A 84 9.29 -2.99 15.64
C SER A 84 10.32 -3.16 14.52
N ALA A 85 11.50 -3.74 14.77
CA ALA A 85 12.46 -4.09 13.73
C ALA A 85 11.97 -5.27 12.89
N ALA A 86 11.31 -6.27 13.48
CA ALA A 86 10.64 -7.35 12.76
C ALA A 86 9.45 -6.84 11.97
N VAL A 87 8.63 -5.92 12.48
CA VAL A 87 7.52 -5.26 11.78
C VAL A 87 8.03 -4.32 10.69
N ALA A 88 9.13 -3.59 10.93
CA ALA A 88 9.78 -2.76 9.90
C ALA A 88 10.51 -3.59 8.84
N ALA A 89 10.89 -4.81 9.17
CA ALA A 89 11.57 -5.77 8.32
C ALA A 89 10.63 -6.81 7.72
N TRP A 90 9.35 -6.80 8.08
CA TRP A 90 8.41 -7.80 7.63
C TRP A 90 8.11 -7.68 6.14
N PRO A 91 8.34 -8.75 5.36
CA PRO A 91 7.55 -8.94 4.19
C PRO A 91 6.20 -9.50 4.68
N THR A 92 5.23 -8.65 4.89
CA THR A 92 3.85 -9.08 4.65
C THR A 92 3.82 -9.72 3.27
N HIS A 93 2.80 -10.51 2.93
CA HIS A 93 2.55 -10.91 1.53
C HIS A 93 2.49 -9.70 0.56
N ALA A 94 2.76 -8.54 1.04
CA ALA A 94 2.72 -7.21 0.48
C ALA A 94 4.10 -6.52 0.43
N ALA A 95 5.22 -7.13 0.87
CA ALA A 95 6.53 -6.53 0.68
C ALA A 95 6.89 -6.49 -0.80
N VAL A 96 7.39 -5.36 -1.25
CA VAL A 96 7.94 -5.18 -2.60
C VAL A 96 9.44 -5.14 -2.48
N ALA A 97 10.14 -5.95 -3.28
CA ALA A 97 11.58 -5.88 -3.40
C ALA A 97 11.99 -4.46 -3.86
N ASP A 98 13.11 -3.95 -3.35
CA ASP A 98 13.60 -2.61 -3.72
C ASP A 98 13.84 -2.48 -5.23
N SER A 99 14.24 -3.55 -5.90
CA SER A 99 14.37 -3.61 -7.36
C SER A 99 13.03 -3.40 -8.06
N THR A 100 11.97 -4.09 -7.63
CA THR A 100 10.62 -3.95 -8.18
C THR A 100 10.05 -2.56 -7.89
N PHE A 101 10.24 -2.04 -6.67
CA PHE A 101 9.83 -0.67 -6.30
C PHE A 101 10.48 0.37 -7.23
N SER A 102 11.78 0.21 -7.50
CA SER A 102 12.52 1.09 -8.40
C SER A 102 12.05 0.96 -9.86
N GLU A 103 11.86 -0.28 -10.35
CA GLU A 103 11.41 -0.54 -11.72
C GLU A 103 10.00 -0.02 -12.00
N LEU A 104 9.11 -0.10 -11.01
CA LEU A 104 7.75 0.42 -11.10
C LEU A 104 7.66 1.94 -10.87
N SER A 105 8.80 2.61 -10.67
CA SER A 105 8.90 4.08 -10.61
C SER A 105 8.02 4.74 -9.53
N TYR A 106 7.82 4.10 -8.39
CA TYR A 106 6.98 4.68 -7.31
C TYR A 106 7.54 5.99 -6.76
N ALA A 107 8.84 6.10 -6.52
CA ALA A 107 9.44 7.34 -5.98
C ALA A 107 9.32 8.54 -6.94
N PRO A 108 9.64 8.43 -8.25
CA PRO A 108 9.37 9.49 -9.23
C PRO A 108 7.90 9.89 -9.31
N THR A 109 6.97 8.93 -9.22
CA THR A 109 5.52 9.18 -9.22
C THR A 109 5.12 10.01 -8.01
N SER A 110 5.56 9.63 -6.81
CA SER A 110 5.32 10.37 -5.56
C SER A 110 5.85 11.81 -5.62
N ALA A 111 7.05 12.01 -6.17
CA ALA A 111 7.62 13.35 -6.39
C ALA A 111 6.82 14.16 -7.43
N GLY A 112 6.28 13.50 -8.45
CA GLY A 112 5.40 14.10 -9.46
C GLY A 112 4.12 14.65 -8.85
N ILE A 113 3.45 13.86 -8.01
CA ILE A 113 2.23 14.25 -7.28
C ILE A 113 2.50 15.48 -6.42
N THR A 114 3.62 15.54 -5.69
CA THR A 114 3.98 16.71 -4.88
C THR A 114 4.10 17.97 -5.72
N ARG A 115 4.77 17.92 -6.87
CA ARG A 115 4.93 19.06 -7.77
C ARG A 115 3.59 19.55 -8.33
N VAL A 116 2.72 18.62 -8.73
CA VAL A 116 1.38 18.97 -9.24
C VAL A 116 0.54 19.63 -8.16
N ARG A 117 0.56 19.09 -6.94
CA ARG A 117 -0.15 19.69 -5.80
C ARG A 117 0.34 21.09 -5.47
N GLU A 118 1.65 21.29 -5.39
CA GLU A 118 2.23 22.63 -5.10
C GLU A 118 1.80 23.67 -6.13
N ALA A 119 1.73 23.29 -7.40
CA ALA A 119 1.26 24.16 -8.48
C ALA A 119 -0.26 24.43 -8.44
N ASN A 120 -1.06 23.59 -7.77
CA ASN A 120 -2.53 23.63 -7.80
C ASN A 120 -3.14 23.62 -6.39
N LYS A 121 -2.49 24.23 -5.40
CA LYS A 121 -2.85 24.17 -3.96
C LYS A 121 -4.31 24.45 -3.65
N ALA A 122 -4.94 25.39 -4.36
CA ALA A 122 -6.32 25.80 -4.06
C ALA A 122 -7.31 24.69 -4.37
N SER A 123 -7.24 24.11 -5.58
CA SER A 123 -8.13 23.03 -6.00
C SER A 123 -7.88 21.72 -5.23
N TRP A 124 -6.64 21.48 -4.82
CA TRP A 124 -6.30 20.33 -3.98
C TRP A 124 -6.84 20.45 -2.55
N ARG A 125 -7.00 21.67 -2.03
CA ARG A 125 -7.62 21.87 -0.69
C ARG A 125 -9.06 21.42 -0.65
N GLU A 126 -9.84 21.74 -1.67
CA GLU A 126 -11.24 21.36 -1.76
C GLU A 126 -11.40 19.84 -1.86
N HIS A 127 -10.64 19.20 -2.77
CA HIS A 127 -10.59 17.74 -2.84
C HIS A 127 -10.23 17.10 -1.49
N ALA A 128 -9.15 17.57 -0.86
CA ALA A 128 -8.71 17.04 0.43
C ALA A 128 -9.77 17.23 1.54
N ALA A 129 -10.54 18.32 1.51
CA ALA A 129 -11.62 18.53 2.46
C ALA A 129 -12.74 17.49 2.30
N HIS A 130 -13.17 17.23 1.06
CA HIS A 130 -14.18 16.20 0.76
C HIS A 130 -13.71 14.81 1.19
N ASN A 131 -12.48 14.45 0.83
CA ASN A 131 -11.94 13.14 1.17
C ASN A 131 -11.78 12.96 2.69
N LYS A 132 -11.23 13.95 3.38
CA LYS A 132 -11.12 13.93 4.85
C LYS A 132 -12.48 13.78 5.53
N GLN A 133 -13.50 14.48 5.04
CA GLN A 133 -14.85 14.36 5.57
C GLN A 133 -15.43 12.96 5.38
N LEU A 134 -15.23 12.35 4.20
CA LEU A 134 -15.64 10.97 3.93
C LEU A 134 -15.00 10.00 4.92
N LEU A 135 -13.66 10.08 5.09
CA LEU A 135 -12.92 9.20 5.99
C LEU A 135 -13.35 9.36 7.45
N LEU A 136 -13.59 10.59 7.90
CA LEU A 136 -14.07 10.86 9.27
C LEU A 136 -15.46 10.30 9.50
N ARG A 137 -16.39 10.46 8.54
CA ARG A 137 -17.73 9.85 8.64
C ARG A 137 -17.68 8.33 8.70
N GLY A 138 -16.74 7.69 7.99
CA GLY A 138 -16.49 6.26 8.14
C GLY A 138 -15.93 5.91 9.52
N ALA A 139 -14.95 6.67 10.01
CA ALA A 139 -14.34 6.46 11.32
C ALA A 139 -15.34 6.63 12.49
N GLU A 140 -16.31 7.54 12.37
CA GLU A 140 -17.37 7.73 13.35
C GLU A 140 -18.27 6.50 13.52
N ARG A 141 -18.43 5.70 12.45
CA ARG A 141 -19.25 4.48 12.46
C ARG A 141 -18.53 3.26 13.02
N ALA A 142 -17.20 3.30 13.05
CA ALA A 142 -16.41 2.21 13.61
C ALA A 142 -16.66 2.07 15.12
N ARG A 143 -16.83 0.81 15.61
CA ARG A 143 -17.24 0.55 17.00
C ARG A 143 -16.06 0.33 17.95
N GLY A 144 -14.87 0.05 17.44
CA GLY A 144 -13.71 -0.28 18.26
C GLY A 144 -12.49 0.62 18.00
N PRO A 145 -11.35 0.30 18.63
CA PRO A 145 -10.20 1.19 18.72
C PRO A 145 -9.14 1.00 17.60
N ARG A 146 -9.32 0.08 16.64
CA ARG A 146 -8.26 -0.31 15.68
C ARG A 146 -8.61 0.06 14.26
N ALA A 147 -7.69 0.73 13.57
CA ALA A 147 -7.89 1.14 12.19
C ALA A 147 -6.65 0.95 11.31
N VAL A 148 -6.90 0.81 10.00
CA VAL A 148 -5.88 0.88 8.95
C VAL A 148 -6.22 1.95 7.92
N VAL A 149 -5.20 2.69 7.48
CA VAL A 149 -5.26 3.63 6.37
C VAL A 149 -4.33 3.12 5.27
N ILE A 150 -4.88 2.80 4.11
CA ILE A 150 -4.15 2.32 2.93
C ILE A 150 -4.02 3.45 1.94
N GLY A 151 -2.82 3.59 1.35
CA GLY A 151 -2.47 4.70 0.48
C GLY A 151 -2.26 5.98 1.27
N ALA A 152 -1.71 5.86 2.48
CA ALA A 152 -1.47 6.99 3.37
C ALA A 152 -0.49 8.01 2.75
N GLY A 153 0.52 7.57 2.03
CA GLY A 153 1.42 8.36 1.20
C GLY A 153 1.86 9.68 1.81
N LYS A 154 1.53 10.77 1.14
CA LYS A 154 1.86 12.14 1.58
C LYS A 154 0.86 12.72 2.60
N LEU A 155 -0.15 11.99 3.02
CA LEU A 155 -1.17 12.42 4.00
C LEU A 155 -1.94 13.71 3.61
N TYR A 156 -1.94 14.09 2.35
CA TYR A 156 -2.53 15.37 1.90
C TYR A 156 -4.04 15.44 2.12
N ASP A 157 -4.70 14.33 1.95
CA ASP A 157 -6.15 14.13 2.02
C ASP A 157 -6.59 13.19 3.15
N ILE A 158 -5.65 12.81 4.02
CA ILE A 158 -5.89 12.00 5.21
C ILE A 158 -6.01 12.89 6.45
N PRO A 159 -7.06 12.76 7.27
CA PRO A 159 -7.22 13.52 8.52
C PRO A 159 -6.47 12.84 9.67
N LEU A 160 -5.11 12.72 9.56
CA LEU A 160 -4.30 11.90 10.44
C LEU A 160 -4.52 12.19 11.94
N ARG A 161 -4.55 13.48 12.33
CA ARG A 161 -4.74 13.87 13.75
C ARG A 161 -6.05 13.34 14.29
N GLN A 162 -7.15 13.58 13.59
CA GLN A 162 -8.49 13.17 14.04
C GLN A 162 -8.62 11.62 14.07
N LEU A 163 -8.01 10.93 13.10
CA LEU A 163 -7.97 9.46 13.14
C LEU A 163 -7.14 8.94 14.31
N ALA A 164 -5.99 9.56 14.62
CA ALA A 164 -5.17 9.20 15.78
C ALA A 164 -5.85 9.55 17.12
N GLU A 165 -6.69 10.57 17.17
CA GLU A 165 -7.54 10.88 18.34
C GLU A 165 -8.65 9.83 18.52
N ARG A 166 -9.24 9.36 17.42
CA ARG A 166 -10.35 8.40 17.42
C ARG A 166 -9.92 6.96 17.71
N PHE A 167 -8.77 6.52 17.17
CA PHE A 167 -8.30 5.15 17.28
C PHE A 167 -7.08 5.03 18.19
N GLU A 168 -7.03 3.98 19.00
CA GLU A 168 -5.90 3.69 19.88
C GLU A 168 -4.73 3.03 19.13
N GLN A 169 -5.06 2.34 18.04
CA GLN A 169 -4.10 1.70 17.14
C GLN A 169 -4.44 2.07 15.70
N LEU A 170 -3.58 2.83 15.07
CA LEU A 170 -3.75 3.31 13.71
C LEU A 170 -2.56 2.86 12.85
N LEU A 171 -2.79 1.89 11.98
CA LEU A 171 -1.81 1.42 11.01
C LEU A 171 -1.90 2.26 9.74
N LEU A 172 -0.80 2.87 9.34
CA LEU A 172 -0.67 3.59 8.07
C LEU A 172 0.14 2.74 7.09
N VAL A 173 -0.46 2.43 5.95
CA VAL A 173 0.13 1.55 4.94
C VAL A 173 0.35 2.33 3.65
N ASP A 174 1.57 2.27 3.14
CA ASP A 174 1.91 2.78 1.82
C ASP A 174 3.10 2.01 1.24
N ILE A 175 3.20 1.97 -0.08
CA ILE A 175 4.33 1.37 -0.76
C ILE A 175 5.58 2.27 -0.69
N ASP A 176 5.40 3.60 -0.61
CA ASP A 176 6.45 4.60 -0.44
C ASP A 176 6.62 4.96 1.05
N ALA A 177 7.25 4.07 1.80
CA ALA A 177 7.50 4.25 3.23
C ALA A 177 8.31 5.52 3.57
N ALA A 178 9.22 5.93 2.70
CA ALA A 178 10.03 7.13 2.92
C ALA A 178 9.16 8.39 2.90
N SER A 179 8.29 8.51 1.90
CA SER A 179 7.32 9.60 1.80
C SER A 179 6.32 9.60 2.96
N LEU A 180 5.85 8.42 3.37
CA LEU A 180 4.94 8.26 4.51
C LEU A 180 5.60 8.74 5.81
N THR A 181 6.81 8.24 6.10
CA THR A 181 7.56 8.60 7.32
C THR A 181 7.79 10.11 7.42
N GLU A 182 8.21 10.73 6.31
CA GLU A 182 8.43 12.18 6.26
C GLU A 182 7.13 12.95 6.49
N SER A 183 6.03 12.50 5.88
CA SER A 183 4.73 13.15 6.01
C SER A 183 4.16 13.07 7.43
N VAL A 184 4.32 11.95 8.12
CA VAL A 184 3.93 11.81 9.54
C VAL A 184 4.71 12.79 10.41
N LYS A 185 6.04 12.93 10.19
CA LYS A 185 6.84 13.93 10.91
C LYS A 185 6.35 15.36 10.68
N GLN A 186 5.99 15.70 9.42
CA GLN A 186 5.51 17.04 9.07
C GLN A 186 4.16 17.40 9.71
N VAL A 187 3.29 16.41 10.00
CA VAL A 187 2.01 16.65 10.70
C VAL A 187 2.23 17.12 12.13
N GLY A 188 3.35 16.75 12.78
CA GLY A 188 3.70 17.22 14.11
C GLY A 188 2.67 16.81 15.17
N LEU A 189 2.36 15.53 15.28
CA LEU A 189 1.48 15.00 16.31
C LEU A 189 2.17 15.05 17.68
N GLU A 190 1.35 15.22 18.74
CA GLU A 190 1.81 15.08 20.12
C GLU A 190 2.32 13.64 20.36
N PRO A 191 3.32 13.42 21.24
CA PRO A 191 3.89 12.12 21.50
C PRO A 191 2.87 11.03 21.83
N LYS A 192 1.81 11.37 22.57
CA LYS A 192 0.70 10.46 22.91
C LYS A 192 -0.05 9.95 21.66
N LEU A 193 -0.29 10.82 20.69
CA LEU A 193 -0.97 10.43 19.44
C LEU A 193 0.01 9.70 18.52
N GLN A 194 1.28 10.11 18.49
CA GLN A 194 2.31 9.44 17.71
C GLN A 194 2.52 7.99 18.17
N ALA A 195 2.44 7.71 19.46
CA ALA A 195 2.54 6.37 20.02
C ALA A 195 1.42 5.40 19.56
N ARG A 196 0.32 5.92 19.03
CA ARG A 196 -0.78 5.12 18.47
C ARG A 196 -0.57 4.72 17.02
N LEU A 197 0.45 5.28 16.35
CA LEU A 197 0.72 5.05 14.94
C LEU A 197 1.68 3.88 14.75
N SER A 198 1.38 3.06 13.76
CA SER A 198 2.31 2.10 13.16
C SER A 198 2.41 2.38 11.66
N LEU A 199 3.62 2.33 11.12
CA LEU A 199 3.86 2.56 9.70
C LEU A 199 4.26 1.24 9.04
N LEU A 200 3.64 0.91 7.92
CA LEU A 200 3.92 -0.30 7.16
C LEU A 200 4.18 0.03 5.70
N ARG A 201 5.35 -0.38 5.19
CA ARG A 201 5.63 -0.43 3.76
C ARG A 201 5.04 -1.72 3.20
N ALA A 202 4.07 -1.62 2.30
CA ALA A 202 3.45 -2.80 1.73
C ALA A 202 2.91 -2.56 0.31
N ASP A 203 3.06 -3.58 -0.54
CA ASP A 203 2.23 -3.75 -1.74
C ASP A 203 0.88 -4.35 -1.34
N VAL A 204 -0.12 -3.52 -1.22
CA VAL A 204 -1.47 -3.96 -0.81
C VAL A 204 -2.18 -4.84 -1.84
N THR A 205 -1.59 -5.01 -3.02
CA THR A 205 -2.06 -5.97 -4.02
C THR A 205 -1.42 -7.35 -3.86
N GLY A 206 -0.21 -7.40 -3.27
CA GLY A 206 0.59 -8.60 -3.09
C GLY A 206 1.11 -9.24 -4.38
N ILE A 207 1.03 -8.52 -5.52
CA ILE A 207 1.33 -9.12 -6.83
C ILE A 207 2.56 -8.54 -7.54
N ASN A 208 3.08 -7.39 -7.08
CA ASN A 208 4.07 -6.62 -7.85
C ASN A 208 5.33 -7.42 -8.17
N ASP A 209 5.93 -8.09 -7.19
CA ASP A 209 7.16 -8.85 -7.40
C ASP A 209 6.97 -10.01 -8.37
N VAL A 210 5.94 -10.83 -8.14
CA VAL A 210 5.64 -12.00 -8.99
C VAL A 210 5.22 -11.58 -10.39
N PHE A 211 4.45 -10.49 -10.51
CA PHE A 211 4.03 -9.98 -11.81
C PHE A 211 5.23 -9.46 -12.61
N VAL A 212 6.11 -8.66 -11.98
CA VAL A 212 7.31 -8.13 -12.65
C VAL A 212 8.25 -9.26 -13.06
N GLU A 213 8.44 -10.28 -12.23
CA GLU A 213 9.24 -11.47 -12.59
C GLU A 213 8.68 -12.18 -13.82
N ARG A 214 7.38 -12.47 -13.85
CA ARG A 214 6.72 -13.10 -15.01
C ARG A 214 6.76 -12.22 -16.25
N ALA A 215 6.60 -10.91 -16.09
CA ALA A 215 6.71 -9.96 -17.18
C ALA A 215 8.14 -9.93 -17.77
N ARG A 216 9.18 -9.96 -16.94
CA ARG A 216 10.57 -10.08 -17.40
C ARG A 216 10.80 -11.37 -18.19
N ALA A 217 10.27 -12.50 -17.70
CA ALA A 217 10.38 -13.78 -18.41
C ALA A 217 9.70 -13.71 -19.79
N ALA A 218 8.49 -13.15 -19.88
CA ALA A 218 7.82 -12.95 -21.17
C ALA A 218 8.60 -12.00 -22.09
N LEU A 219 9.11 -10.90 -21.53
CA LEU A 219 9.92 -9.92 -22.27
C LEU A 219 11.30 -10.47 -22.69
N SER A 220 11.81 -11.58 -22.17
CA SER A 220 13.07 -12.18 -22.57
C SER A 220 13.00 -13.03 -23.84
N LEU A 221 11.80 -13.40 -24.32
CA LEU A 221 11.60 -14.14 -25.57
C LEU A 221 12.14 -13.33 -26.76
N SER A 222 12.62 -14.01 -27.81
CA SER A 222 13.34 -13.35 -28.91
C SER A 222 12.42 -12.64 -29.90
N ASP A 223 11.29 -13.23 -30.20
CA ASP A 223 10.34 -12.77 -31.22
C ASP A 223 9.26 -11.85 -30.66
N GLU A 224 8.95 -10.79 -31.41
CA GLU A 224 7.94 -9.79 -30.99
C GLU A 224 6.55 -10.41 -30.80
N ALA A 225 6.14 -11.31 -31.70
CA ALA A 225 4.81 -11.91 -31.62
C ALA A 225 4.72 -12.89 -30.44
N GLU A 226 5.80 -13.62 -30.14
CA GLU A 226 5.88 -14.46 -28.94
C GLU A 226 5.84 -13.66 -27.66
N VAL A 227 6.60 -12.56 -27.57
CA VAL A 227 6.55 -11.62 -26.43
C VAL A 227 5.15 -11.09 -26.24
N TYR A 228 4.53 -10.58 -27.30
CA TYR A 228 3.18 -10.03 -27.24
C TYR A 228 2.16 -11.07 -26.76
N ALA A 229 2.18 -12.27 -27.33
CA ALA A 229 1.30 -13.37 -26.92
C ALA A 229 1.54 -13.80 -25.47
N ALA A 230 2.79 -13.79 -24.99
CA ALA A 230 3.13 -14.11 -23.61
C ALA A 230 2.62 -13.04 -22.63
N LEU A 231 2.72 -11.75 -22.99
CA LEU A 231 2.17 -10.66 -22.19
C LEU A 231 0.64 -10.68 -22.15
N LEU A 232 -0.04 -10.97 -23.26
CA LEU A 232 -1.48 -11.16 -23.27
C LEU A 232 -1.91 -12.30 -22.36
N ARG A 233 -1.23 -13.47 -22.44
CA ARG A 233 -1.49 -14.57 -21.49
C ARG A 233 -1.26 -14.17 -20.05
N LEU A 234 -0.15 -13.47 -19.76
CA LEU A 234 0.11 -12.95 -18.41
C LEU A 234 -1.06 -12.10 -17.90
N LEU A 235 -1.54 -11.18 -18.73
CA LEU A 235 -2.67 -10.31 -18.36
C LEU A 235 -3.99 -11.07 -18.18
N HIS A 236 -4.29 -12.06 -19.05
CA HIS A 236 -5.55 -12.83 -18.98
C HIS A 236 -5.55 -13.85 -17.85
N ASP A 237 -4.45 -14.57 -17.69
CA ASP A 237 -4.39 -15.76 -16.82
C ASP A 237 -3.94 -15.42 -15.40
N TYR A 238 -3.51 -14.16 -15.15
CA TYR A 238 -3.09 -13.77 -13.81
C TYR A 238 -4.28 -13.82 -12.86
N ARG A 239 -4.27 -14.82 -11.99
CA ARG A 239 -5.31 -14.98 -10.97
C ARG A 239 -4.89 -14.31 -9.68
N ILE A 240 -5.84 -13.65 -9.05
CA ILE A 240 -5.72 -13.09 -7.70
C ILE A 240 -6.73 -13.89 -6.88
N ASP A 241 -6.34 -15.14 -6.56
CA ASP A 241 -7.26 -16.12 -5.97
C ASP A 241 -7.62 -15.76 -4.52
N GLU A 242 -6.66 -15.26 -3.76
CA GLU A 242 -6.89 -14.80 -2.40
C GLU A 242 -6.58 -13.31 -2.29
N PRO A 243 -7.45 -12.53 -1.65
CA PRO A 243 -7.12 -11.15 -1.36
C PRO A 243 -5.88 -11.13 -0.45
N PRO A 244 -4.89 -10.25 -0.72
CA PRO A 244 -3.72 -10.14 0.13
C PRO A 244 -4.17 -9.81 1.55
N ARG A 245 -3.59 -10.47 2.55
CA ARG A 245 -3.84 -10.13 3.95
C ARG A 245 -3.25 -8.75 4.21
N LEU A 246 -4.09 -7.81 4.61
CA LEU A 246 -3.68 -6.43 4.88
C LEU A 246 -2.92 -6.28 6.20
N LEU A 247 -2.97 -7.31 7.03
CA LEU A 247 -2.36 -7.32 8.36
C LEU A 247 -1.44 -8.54 8.50
N PRO A 248 -0.38 -8.40 9.31
CA PRO A 248 0.42 -9.52 9.76
C PRO A 248 -0.43 -10.58 10.50
N ASP A 249 -0.06 -11.87 10.42
CA ASP A 249 -0.84 -12.98 11.01
C ASP A 249 -1.01 -12.88 12.53
N ASP A 250 -0.11 -12.20 13.23
CA ASP A 250 -0.18 -11.93 14.66
C ASP A 250 -1.15 -10.80 15.03
N ALA A 251 -1.56 -9.98 14.07
CA ALA A 251 -2.66 -9.03 14.24
C ALA A 251 -4.05 -9.72 14.20
N GLU A 252 -4.13 -11.01 13.89
CA GLU A 252 -5.39 -11.80 13.95
C GLU A 252 -5.96 -11.91 15.38
N ALA A 253 -5.16 -11.68 16.41
CA ALA A 253 -5.64 -11.70 17.79
C ALA A 253 -6.72 -10.64 18.08
N SER A 254 -6.87 -9.62 17.24
CA SER A 254 -7.92 -8.63 17.34
C SER A 254 -8.25 -8.04 15.97
N PRO A 255 -9.46 -8.18 15.48
CA PRO A 255 -9.88 -7.68 14.17
C PRO A 255 -9.75 -6.15 14.11
N LEU A 256 -9.61 -5.62 12.88
CA LEU A 256 -9.77 -4.19 12.65
C LEU A 256 -11.23 -3.80 12.81
N ASP A 257 -11.44 -2.58 13.31
CA ASP A 257 -12.77 -1.99 13.41
C ASP A 257 -13.09 -1.09 12.21
N PHE A 258 -12.03 -0.54 11.62
CA PHE A 258 -12.11 0.37 10.50
C PHE A 258 -10.96 0.16 9.51
N ALA A 259 -11.28 0.12 8.23
CA ALA A 259 -10.29 0.18 7.16
C ALA A 259 -10.63 1.30 6.19
N CYS A 260 -9.66 2.09 5.80
CA CYS A 260 -9.87 3.02 4.71
C CYS A 260 -8.79 2.92 3.63
N SER A 261 -9.22 3.13 2.39
CA SER A 261 -8.36 3.19 1.21
C SER A 261 -8.63 4.50 0.49
N SER A 262 -7.63 5.38 0.48
CA SER A 262 -7.76 6.74 0.01
C SER A 262 -7.04 6.93 -1.32
N MET A 263 -7.80 7.15 -2.40
CA MET A 263 -7.29 7.47 -3.74
C MET A 263 -6.26 6.50 -4.32
N VAL A 264 -6.23 5.26 -3.85
CA VAL A 264 -5.28 4.21 -4.24
C VAL A 264 -5.85 3.30 -5.30
N LEU A 265 -7.16 3.06 -5.28
CA LEU A 265 -7.80 2.02 -6.09
C LEU A 265 -7.48 2.12 -7.58
N SER A 266 -7.50 3.31 -8.16
CA SER A 266 -7.13 3.57 -9.55
C SER A 266 -5.65 3.40 -9.83
N GLN A 267 -4.81 3.48 -8.79
CA GLN A 267 -3.35 3.44 -8.90
C GLN A 267 -2.77 2.03 -8.76
N LEU A 268 -3.55 1.07 -8.24
CA LEU A 268 -3.04 -0.25 -7.87
C LEU A 268 -2.39 -1.02 -9.02
N ALA A 269 -2.99 -1.01 -10.20
CA ALA A 269 -2.44 -1.70 -11.38
C ALA A 269 -1.62 -0.77 -12.30
N THR A 270 -1.75 0.55 -12.15
CA THR A 270 -1.13 1.53 -13.04
C THR A 270 0.38 1.36 -13.19
N PRO A 271 1.19 1.17 -12.13
CA PRO A 271 2.62 0.96 -12.29
C PRO A 271 2.96 -0.29 -13.08
N LEU A 272 2.18 -1.37 -12.91
CA LEU A 272 2.38 -2.64 -13.60
C LEU A 272 2.05 -2.52 -15.09
N THR A 273 0.92 -1.88 -15.42
CA THR A 273 0.51 -1.67 -16.81
C THR A 273 1.48 -0.75 -17.55
N GLN A 274 1.89 0.35 -16.93
CA GLN A 274 2.90 1.25 -17.46
C GLN A 274 4.27 0.56 -17.64
N TYR A 275 4.64 -0.29 -16.71
CA TYR A 275 5.87 -1.09 -16.82
C TYR A 275 5.85 -1.97 -18.08
N LEU A 276 4.75 -2.71 -18.32
CA LEU A 276 4.62 -3.55 -19.50
C LEU A 276 4.72 -2.74 -20.79
N GLU A 277 3.95 -1.67 -20.89
CA GLU A 277 3.93 -0.81 -22.10
C GLU A 277 5.30 -0.18 -22.35
N ALA A 278 5.94 0.36 -21.33
CA ALA A 278 7.26 0.99 -21.45
C ALA A 278 8.35 -0.02 -21.84
N ARG A 279 8.37 -1.20 -21.22
CA ARG A 279 9.36 -2.24 -21.54
C ARG A 279 9.16 -2.82 -22.92
N PHE A 280 7.92 -3.05 -23.33
CA PHE A 280 7.61 -3.50 -24.68
C PHE A 280 8.02 -2.46 -25.72
N ALA A 281 7.63 -1.18 -25.53
CA ALA A 281 8.00 -0.09 -26.43
C ALA A 281 9.52 0.13 -26.54
N THR A 282 10.24 -0.01 -25.42
CA THR A 282 11.72 0.07 -25.44
C THR A 282 12.34 -1.02 -26.28
N ARG A 283 11.78 -2.23 -26.24
CA ARG A 283 12.30 -3.37 -26.97
C ARG A 283 11.89 -3.39 -28.45
N PHE A 284 10.66 -2.94 -28.73
CA PHE A 284 10.06 -2.91 -30.06
C PHE A 284 9.52 -1.52 -30.37
N PRO A 285 10.41 -0.54 -30.61
CA PRO A 285 10.01 0.88 -30.70
C PRO A 285 9.08 1.20 -31.87
N GLU A 286 9.13 0.40 -32.94
CA GLU A 286 8.24 0.57 -34.12
C GLU A 286 6.89 -0.14 -33.96
N SER A 287 6.73 -0.96 -32.93
CA SER A 287 5.52 -1.71 -32.70
C SER A 287 4.41 -0.86 -32.08
N LYS A 288 3.19 -1.04 -32.58
CA LYS A 288 1.96 -0.47 -32.02
C LYS A 288 1.07 -1.50 -31.35
N ARG A 289 1.57 -2.70 -31.10
CA ARG A 289 0.75 -3.80 -30.55
C ARG A 289 0.18 -3.49 -29.18
N THR A 290 0.91 -2.77 -28.31
CA THR A 290 0.38 -2.35 -27.01
C THR A 290 -0.75 -1.32 -27.11
N GLN A 291 -0.89 -0.65 -28.25
CA GLN A 291 -2.00 0.27 -28.55
C GLN A 291 -3.20 -0.46 -29.16
N ALA A 292 -3.05 -1.74 -29.54
CA ALA A 292 -4.14 -2.53 -30.07
C ALA A 292 -5.27 -2.71 -29.05
N LEU A 293 -6.53 -2.71 -29.54
CA LEU A 293 -7.70 -2.83 -28.68
C LEU A 293 -7.65 -4.09 -27.80
N GLU A 294 -7.17 -5.21 -28.32
CA GLU A 294 -7.02 -6.46 -27.58
C GLU A 294 -6.13 -6.29 -26.34
N PHE A 295 -4.98 -5.64 -26.51
CA PHE A 295 -4.05 -5.41 -25.39
C PHE A 295 -4.63 -4.45 -24.35
N GLN A 296 -5.26 -3.37 -24.80
CA GLN A 296 -5.90 -2.40 -23.92
C GLN A 296 -7.10 -3.02 -23.15
N VAL A 297 -7.86 -3.89 -23.78
CA VAL A 297 -8.93 -4.66 -23.11
C VAL A 297 -8.34 -5.61 -22.07
N ALA A 298 -7.24 -6.30 -22.38
CA ALA A 298 -6.56 -7.20 -21.44
C ALA A 298 -6.01 -6.44 -20.23
N LEU A 299 -5.38 -5.28 -20.44
CA LEU A 299 -4.93 -4.37 -19.37
C LEU A 299 -6.12 -3.95 -18.48
N GLY A 300 -7.23 -3.57 -19.12
CA GLY A 300 -8.44 -3.18 -18.43
C GLY A 300 -9.02 -4.28 -17.54
N GLN A 301 -9.13 -5.47 -18.05
CA GLN A 301 -9.62 -6.62 -17.32
C GLN A 301 -8.67 -7.01 -16.16
N PHE A 302 -7.37 -6.93 -16.37
CA PHE A 302 -6.38 -7.15 -15.31
C PHE A 302 -6.53 -6.11 -14.20
N THR A 303 -6.58 -4.82 -14.55
CA THR A 303 -6.79 -3.71 -13.60
C THR A 303 -8.05 -3.92 -12.78
N HIS A 304 -9.16 -4.29 -13.42
CA HIS A 304 -10.41 -4.57 -12.72
C HIS A 304 -10.28 -5.72 -11.70
N ARG A 305 -9.56 -6.82 -12.05
CA ARG A 305 -9.33 -7.92 -11.11
C ARG A 305 -8.51 -7.47 -9.89
N VAL A 306 -7.47 -6.66 -10.09
CA VAL A 306 -6.65 -6.10 -9.00
C VAL A 306 -7.50 -5.24 -8.06
N GLN A 307 -8.28 -4.33 -8.63
CA GLN A 307 -9.16 -3.44 -7.88
C GLN A 307 -10.22 -4.21 -7.10
N HIS A 308 -10.85 -5.20 -7.72
CA HIS A 308 -11.85 -6.04 -7.08
C HIS A 308 -11.27 -6.86 -5.92
N ALA A 309 -10.06 -7.41 -6.08
CA ALA A 309 -9.36 -8.14 -5.02
C ALA A 309 -9.05 -7.20 -3.83
N HIS A 310 -8.61 -5.97 -4.10
CA HIS A 310 -8.35 -4.98 -3.07
C HIS A 310 -9.61 -4.62 -2.25
N VAL A 311 -10.73 -4.37 -2.91
CA VAL A 311 -11.99 -4.08 -2.20
C VAL A 311 -12.47 -5.27 -1.37
N ARG A 312 -12.35 -6.50 -1.89
CA ARG A 312 -12.62 -7.72 -1.09
C ARG A 312 -11.73 -7.80 0.15
N SER A 313 -10.45 -7.49 -0.01
CA SER A 313 -9.48 -7.50 1.09
C SER A 313 -9.84 -6.51 2.19
N LEU A 314 -10.22 -5.29 1.81
CA LEU A 314 -10.70 -4.27 2.75
C LEU A 314 -11.93 -4.74 3.54
N LEU A 315 -12.94 -5.23 2.82
CA LEU A 315 -14.20 -5.70 3.43
C LEU A 315 -14.01 -6.97 4.28
N ALA A 316 -12.99 -7.79 3.97
CA ALA A 316 -12.62 -8.92 4.83
C ALA A 316 -11.90 -8.46 6.10
N ALA A 317 -11.09 -7.39 6.02
CA ALA A 317 -10.25 -6.92 7.11
C ALA A 317 -11.02 -6.17 8.20
N ALA A 318 -12.10 -5.45 7.87
CA ALA A 318 -12.84 -4.63 8.82
C ALA A 318 -14.35 -4.63 8.56
N PRO A 319 -15.18 -4.52 9.60
CA PRO A 319 -16.64 -4.41 9.46
C PRO A 319 -17.08 -3.07 8.90
N CYS A 320 -16.31 -2.00 9.07
CA CYS A 320 -16.56 -0.68 8.52
C CYS A 320 -15.42 -0.27 7.60
N VAL A 321 -15.74 0.11 6.37
CA VAL A 321 -14.77 0.48 5.34
C VAL A 321 -15.12 1.83 4.72
N ALA A 322 -14.13 2.71 4.58
CA ALA A 322 -14.25 3.91 3.75
C ALA A 322 -13.30 3.81 2.54
N LEU A 323 -13.83 4.08 1.37
CA LEU A 323 -13.09 3.97 0.11
C LEU A 323 -13.33 5.20 -0.74
N SER A 324 -12.28 5.79 -1.29
CA SER A 324 -12.37 6.82 -2.32
C SER A 324 -11.47 6.51 -3.51
N SER A 325 -11.95 6.87 -4.70
CA SER A 325 -11.21 6.67 -5.95
C SER A 325 -11.63 7.69 -7.00
N ASP A 326 -10.70 8.06 -7.86
CA ASP A 326 -11.01 8.65 -9.15
C ASP A 326 -11.74 7.64 -10.04
N ILE A 327 -12.82 8.10 -10.65
CA ILE A 327 -13.73 7.27 -11.46
C ILE A 327 -13.82 7.73 -12.90
N ALA A 328 -13.50 8.98 -13.16
CA ALA A 328 -13.40 9.53 -14.51
C ALA A 328 -12.45 10.72 -14.53
N GLU A 329 -11.81 10.93 -15.65
CA GLU A 329 -10.99 12.12 -15.90
C GLU A 329 -11.39 12.80 -17.20
N GLN A 330 -11.26 14.11 -17.22
CA GLN A 330 -11.49 14.93 -18.39
C GLN A 330 -10.29 15.88 -18.58
N TYR A 331 -9.71 15.82 -19.75
CA TYR A 331 -8.74 16.81 -20.14
C TYR A 331 -9.45 18.12 -20.47
N VAL A 332 -8.94 19.20 -19.93
CA VAL A 332 -9.43 20.55 -20.16
C VAL A 332 -8.30 21.40 -20.71
N GLY A 333 -8.62 22.43 -21.46
CA GLY A 333 -7.60 23.27 -22.06
C GLY A 333 -8.03 24.72 -22.12
N LEU A 334 -7.12 25.59 -22.59
CA LEU A 334 -7.40 26.95 -22.99
C LEU A 334 -7.01 27.09 -24.46
N ASP A 335 -7.87 27.75 -25.26
CA ASP A 335 -7.51 28.18 -26.60
C ASP A 335 -6.53 29.37 -26.58
N ALA A 336 -6.13 29.83 -27.75
CA ALA A 336 -5.23 30.97 -27.90
C ALA A 336 -5.79 32.30 -27.30
N HIS A 337 -7.12 32.34 -27.11
CA HIS A 337 -7.81 33.50 -26.54
C HIS A 337 -8.04 33.34 -25.03
N GLY A 338 -7.73 32.16 -24.46
CA GLY A 338 -7.94 31.87 -23.06
C GLY A 338 -9.33 31.32 -22.73
N ASN A 339 -10.13 30.91 -23.74
CA ASN A 339 -11.42 30.29 -23.53
C ASN A 339 -11.22 28.79 -23.16
N ALA A 340 -12.09 28.29 -22.30
CA ALA A 340 -12.04 26.89 -21.87
C ALA A 340 -12.41 25.93 -23.02
N LEU A 341 -11.56 24.95 -23.27
CA LEU A 341 -11.80 23.80 -24.14
C LEU A 341 -12.01 22.57 -23.27
N GLN A 342 -13.08 21.84 -23.54
CA GLN A 342 -13.35 20.57 -22.88
C GLN A 342 -13.02 19.43 -23.84
N GLY A 343 -12.11 18.56 -23.44
CA GLY A 343 -11.77 17.33 -24.14
C GLY A 343 -12.71 16.18 -23.80
N ALA A 344 -12.42 15.02 -24.36
CA ALA A 344 -13.17 13.80 -24.08
C ALA A 344 -13.09 13.42 -22.59
N VAL A 345 -14.18 12.83 -22.10
CA VAL A 345 -14.21 12.22 -20.75
C VAL A 345 -13.73 10.80 -20.88
N PHE A 346 -12.71 10.46 -20.12
CA PHE A 346 -12.22 9.10 -19.98
C PHE A 346 -12.75 8.54 -18.66
N HIS A 347 -13.56 7.49 -18.76
CA HIS A 347 -14.01 6.75 -17.59
C HIS A 347 -12.88 5.82 -17.14
N GLY A 348 -12.53 5.85 -15.88
CA GLY A 348 -11.76 4.78 -15.24
C GLY A 348 -12.54 3.47 -15.40
N LEU A 349 -11.82 2.36 -15.41
CA LEU A 349 -12.41 1.02 -15.60
C LEU A 349 -13.46 0.64 -14.55
N LEU A 350 -13.38 1.28 -13.39
CA LEU A 350 -14.45 1.34 -12.41
C LEU A 350 -15.15 2.71 -12.58
N GLY A 351 -16.25 2.77 -13.30
CA GLY A 351 -17.15 3.90 -13.20
C GLY A 351 -17.77 4.01 -11.79
N ALA A 352 -18.40 5.15 -11.45
CA ALA A 352 -19.11 5.34 -10.18
C ALA A 352 -20.07 4.16 -9.89
N ALA A 353 -20.81 3.71 -10.90
CA ALA A 353 -21.64 2.51 -10.84
C ALA A 353 -20.91 1.23 -10.42
N SER A 354 -19.59 1.18 -10.55
CA SER A 354 -18.79 0.01 -10.19
C SER A 354 -18.37 0.00 -8.73
N LEU A 355 -18.09 1.15 -8.10
CA LEU A 355 -17.88 1.20 -6.66
C LEU A 355 -19.15 0.86 -5.90
N GLU A 356 -20.29 1.44 -6.29
CA GLU A 356 -21.58 1.13 -5.72
C GLU A 356 -22.01 -0.32 -5.99
N ALA A 357 -21.68 -0.89 -7.15
CA ALA A 357 -22.00 -2.26 -7.50
C ALA A 357 -21.08 -3.30 -6.87
N LEU A 358 -19.81 -2.93 -6.55
CA LEU A 358 -18.87 -3.83 -5.87
C LEU A 358 -19.30 -4.12 -4.44
N VAL A 359 -19.76 -3.10 -3.72
CA VAL A 359 -20.11 -3.20 -2.29
C VAL A 359 -21.23 -4.21 -2.02
N PRO A 360 -22.39 -4.17 -2.69
CA PRO A 360 -23.44 -5.19 -2.53
C PRO A 360 -23.03 -6.61 -2.93
N ARG A 361 -22.25 -6.74 -4.00
CA ARG A 361 -21.73 -8.05 -4.45
C ARG A 361 -20.82 -8.72 -3.42
N LEU A 362 -20.25 -7.96 -2.50
CA LEU A 362 -19.35 -8.40 -1.45
C LEU A 362 -20.02 -8.52 -0.08
N GLN A 363 -21.36 -8.59 -0.04
CA GLN A 363 -22.15 -8.73 1.18
C GLN A 363 -21.97 -7.57 2.19
N ALA A 364 -21.74 -6.39 1.68
CA ALA A 364 -21.66 -5.17 2.47
C ALA A 364 -22.75 -4.18 2.04
N HIS A 365 -23.12 -3.26 2.91
CA HIS A 365 -24.06 -2.18 2.58
C HIS A 365 -23.32 -0.87 2.43
N SER A 366 -23.65 -0.16 1.38
CA SER A 366 -23.28 1.24 1.25
C SER A 366 -24.15 2.07 2.19
N VAL A 367 -23.55 2.71 3.20
CA VAL A 367 -24.26 3.54 4.16
C VAL A 367 -24.08 5.03 3.90
N LEU A 368 -23.09 5.38 3.08
CA LEU A 368 -22.84 6.72 2.61
C LEU A 368 -22.16 6.64 1.26
N THR A 369 -22.65 7.42 0.30
CA THR A 369 -21.97 7.68 -0.98
C THR A 369 -21.73 9.16 -1.15
N ALA A 370 -20.65 9.53 -1.81
CA ALA A 370 -20.30 10.90 -2.13
C ALA A 370 -19.61 10.94 -3.49
N GLU A 371 -19.90 11.99 -4.25
CA GLU A 371 -19.16 12.30 -5.47
C GLU A 371 -18.76 13.78 -5.45
N TRP A 372 -17.57 14.08 -6.00
CA TRP A 372 -17.11 15.44 -6.20
C TRP A 372 -16.17 15.55 -7.40
N GLN A 373 -16.05 16.77 -7.90
CA GLN A 373 -15.08 17.09 -8.93
C GLN A 373 -13.80 17.62 -8.30
N TRP A 374 -12.68 17.25 -8.89
CA TRP A 374 -11.37 17.69 -8.48
C TRP A 374 -10.59 18.22 -9.68
N GLN A 375 -10.32 19.51 -9.71
CA GLN A 375 -9.40 20.08 -10.67
C GLN A 375 -7.97 19.70 -10.30
N HIS A 376 -7.54 18.53 -10.76
CA HIS A 376 -6.22 17.99 -10.46
C HIS A 376 -5.09 18.86 -11.01
N VAL A 377 -5.26 19.35 -12.25
CA VAL A 377 -4.38 20.32 -12.90
C VAL A 377 -5.25 21.43 -13.46
N VAL A 378 -5.01 22.66 -12.98
CA VAL A 378 -5.71 23.84 -13.44
C VAL A 378 -5.00 24.40 -14.67
N PRO A 379 -5.66 24.57 -15.84
CA PRO A 379 -5.02 25.15 -17.00
C PRO A 379 -4.76 26.64 -16.76
N SER A 380 -3.65 27.14 -17.31
CA SER A 380 -3.27 28.56 -17.29
C SER A 380 -2.72 28.97 -18.64
N ARG A 381 -2.57 30.28 -18.89
CA ARG A 381 -1.99 30.75 -20.15
C ARG A 381 -0.59 30.20 -20.43
N SER A 382 0.22 29.97 -19.38
CA SER A 382 1.56 29.40 -19.52
C SER A 382 1.54 27.86 -19.61
N LYS A 383 0.44 27.20 -19.16
CA LYS A 383 0.21 25.76 -19.21
C LYS A 383 -1.24 25.54 -19.63
N PRO A 384 -1.53 25.60 -20.95
CA PRO A 384 -2.91 25.60 -21.44
C PRO A 384 -3.66 24.27 -21.24
N HIS A 385 -2.97 23.22 -20.80
CA HIS A 385 -3.57 21.91 -20.57
C HIS A 385 -3.78 21.66 -19.09
N GLY A 386 -4.97 21.19 -18.75
CA GLY A 386 -5.36 20.82 -17.40
C GLY A 386 -6.09 19.49 -17.37
N ARG A 387 -6.44 19.05 -16.17
CA ARG A 387 -7.18 17.79 -15.94
C ARG A 387 -8.15 17.98 -14.80
N THR A 388 -9.41 17.66 -15.05
CA THR A 388 -10.44 17.52 -14.02
C THR A 388 -10.71 16.03 -13.78
N VAL A 389 -10.83 15.66 -12.54
CA VAL A 389 -11.09 14.29 -12.10
C VAL A 389 -12.42 14.26 -11.37
N ARG A 390 -13.26 13.26 -11.67
CA ARG A 390 -14.43 12.94 -10.88
C ARG A 390 -14.06 11.85 -9.88
N VAL A 391 -14.32 12.11 -8.62
CA VAL A 391 -14.01 11.22 -7.51
C VAL A 391 -15.29 10.69 -6.92
N ALA A 392 -15.34 9.39 -6.67
CA ALA A 392 -16.40 8.76 -5.88
C ALA A 392 -15.84 8.27 -4.55
N GLY A 393 -16.67 8.34 -3.53
CA GLY A 393 -16.39 7.82 -2.21
C GLY A 393 -17.57 7.01 -1.66
N VAL A 394 -17.26 5.97 -0.92
CA VAL A 394 -18.25 5.12 -0.26
C VAL A 394 -17.80 4.79 1.16
N VAL A 395 -18.75 4.79 2.08
CA VAL A 395 -18.62 4.13 3.37
C VAL A 395 -19.53 2.92 3.36
N ALA A 396 -18.98 1.75 3.65
CA ALA A 396 -19.68 0.49 3.65
C ALA A 396 -19.54 -0.22 4.99
N GLU A 397 -20.60 -0.89 5.41
CA GLU A 397 -20.62 -1.75 6.59
C GLU A 397 -20.91 -3.19 6.15
N ARG A 398 -20.18 -4.14 6.76
CA ARG A 398 -20.47 -5.56 6.65
C ARG A 398 -21.40 -5.97 7.78
N ASN A 399 -22.44 -6.74 7.43
CA ASN A 399 -23.38 -7.32 8.41
C ASN A 399 -22.69 -8.31 9.32
#